data_00b35a672439d79941781182891b3430
#
_entry.id   00b35a672439d79941781182891b3430
#
_cell.length_a   1.000
_cell.length_b   1.000
_cell.length_c   1.000
_cell.angle_alpha   90.00
_cell.angle_beta   90.00
_cell.angle_gamma   90.00
#
_symmetry.space_group_name_H-M   'P 1'
#
loop_
_entity.id
_entity.type
_entity.pdbx_description
1 polymer ?
#
loop_
_entity_poly.entity_id
_entity_poly.type
_entity_poly.pdbx_seq_one_letter_code
_entity_poly.pdbx_strand_id
1 'polypeptide(L)'
;GISDGETSDFSLDNKYALESGIYIANQQTVSDKISLQYGLRISMFNYMGPGSAFEYFDDVTPGLRRGVASEEEFGRWETIQQYINPEPRFSIKYQVNKSASIKASYNRMVQYIHLISNTSASNPLDVWTPSTNNIRPMKADQIALGYFKNFKENAYEASVEVYYKNIIDLVDYIDGADLLINRFLEGDLLAGDGRAYGA
;
A
#
# COMPACT_ATOMS: atom_id res chain seq x y z
N GLY A 1 12.93 27.75 -43.91
CA GLY A 1 12.49 26.41 -43.63
C GLY A 1 11.89 26.38 -42.28
N ILE A 2 10.58 26.18 -42.19
CA ILE A 2 9.85 25.92 -40.93
C ILE A 2 10.07 24.42 -40.71
N SER A 3 10.81 24.03 -39.66
CA SER A 3 10.89 22.66 -39.24
C SER A 3 9.53 22.27 -38.68
N ASP A 4 8.85 21.35 -39.32
CA ASP A 4 7.71 20.65 -38.74
C ASP A 4 8.17 20.05 -37.41
N GLY A 5 7.68 20.60 -36.31
CA GLY A 5 7.84 20.00 -35.01
C GLY A 5 7.07 18.69 -34.96
N GLU A 6 7.78 17.57 -35.04
CA GLU A 6 7.18 16.28 -34.72
C GLU A 6 6.70 16.36 -33.25
N THR A 7 5.42 16.55 -33.07
CA THR A 7 4.75 16.26 -31.82
C THR A 7 4.78 14.74 -31.67
N SER A 8 5.78 14.22 -30.96
CA SER A 8 5.75 12.83 -30.54
C SER A 8 4.58 12.68 -29.55
N ASP A 9 3.51 12.06 -30.01
CA ASP A 9 2.41 11.61 -29.13
C ASP A 9 2.96 10.51 -28.21
N PHE A 10 3.45 10.91 -27.07
CA PHE A 10 3.83 9.98 -26.02
C PHE A 10 2.57 9.58 -25.24
N SER A 11 2.19 8.32 -25.33
CA SER A 11 1.17 7.73 -24.45
C SER A 11 1.85 6.75 -23.50
N LEU A 12 1.48 6.80 -22.22
CA LEU A 12 1.82 5.75 -21.28
C LEU A 12 1.00 4.51 -21.58
N ASP A 13 1.64 3.36 -21.62
CA ASP A 13 0.95 2.09 -21.81
C ASP A 13 -0.01 1.80 -20.65
N ASN A 14 -1.19 1.28 -20.99
CA ASN A 14 -2.15 0.86 -19.98
C ASN A 14 -1.60 -0.35 -19.21
N LYS A 15 -1.61 -0.27 -17.89
CA LYS A 15 -1.28 -1.40 -17.02
C LYS A 15 -2.56 -2.12 -16.60
N TYR A 16 -2.55 -3.43 -16.64
CA TYR A 16 -3.69 -4.28 -16.29
C TYR A 16 -3.38 -5.09 -15.05
N ALA A 17 -4.34 -5.14 -14.14
CA ALA A 17 -4.22 -5.94 -12.94
C ALA A 17 -5.57 -6.50 -12.52
N LEU A 18 -5.55 -7.66 -11.87
CA LEU A 18 -6.70 -8.28 -11.24
C LEU A 18 -6.42 -8.46 -9.75
N GLU A 19 -7.22 -7.81 -8.90
CA GLU A 19 -7.23 -8.04 -7.46
C GLU A 19 -8.42 -8.91 -7.09
N SER A 20 -8.18 -9.93 -6.28
CA SER A 20 -9.20 -10.79 -5.70
C SER A 20 -8.89 -11.06 -4.24
N GLY A 21 -9.89 -11.47 -3.46
CA GLY A 21 -9.68 -11.79 -2.07
C GLY A 21 -10.81 -12.59 -1.47
N ILE A 22 -10.45 -13.44 -0.53
CA ILE A 22 -11.40 -14.17 0.31
C ILE A 22 -11.14 -13.78 1.76
N TYR A 23 -12.19 -13.77 2.57
CA TYR A 23 -12.04 -13.49 3.99
C TYR A 23 -12.98 -14.34 4.82
N ILE A 24 -12.55 -14.60 6.05
CA ILE A 24 -13.35 -15.17 7.12
C ILE A 24 -13.16 -14.31 8.37
N ALA A 25 -14.24 -14.04 9.07
CA ALA A 25 -14.20 -13.27 10.31
C ALA A 25 -15.21 -13.83 11.30
N ASN A 26 -14.87 -13.73 12.58
CA ASN A 26 -15.74 -14.11 13.67
C ASN A 26 -15.72 -13.02 14.76
N GLN A 27 -16.87 -12.80 15.37
CA GLN A 27 -17.01 -11.96 16.55
C GLN A 27 -17.77 -12.75 17.61
N GLN A 28 -17.21 -12.81 18.80
CA GLN A 28 -17.84 -13.55 19.90
C GLN A 28 -17.67 -12.81 21.22
N THR A 29 -18.67 -12.94 22.07
CA THR A 29 -18.64 -12.54 23.47
C THR A 29 -18.22 -13.75 24.28
N VAL A 30 -17.00 -13.72 24.81
CA VAL A 30 -16.41 -14.83 25.59
C VAL A 30 -16.95 -14.81 27.02
N SER A 31 -17.21 -13.61 27.55
CA SER A 31 -17.81 -13.39 28.86
C SER A 31 -18.50 -12.02 28.90
N ASP A 32 -19.20 -11.71 30.00
CA ASP A 32 -19.84 -10.40 30.21
C ASP A 32 -18.86 -9.22 30.09
N LYS A 33 -17.57 -9.49 30.19
CA LYS A 33 -16.52 -8.47 30.16
C LYS A 33 -15.61 -8.54 28.94
N ILE A 34 -15.59 -9.65 28.20
CA ILE A 34 -14.62 -9.90 27.14
C ILE A 34 -15.35 -10.18 25.84
N SER A 35 -15.08 -9.37 24.83
CA SER A 35 -15.49 -9.59 23.45
C SER A 35 -14.25 -9.65 22.56
N LEU A 36 -14.22 -10.64 21.67
CA LEU A 36 -13.17 -10.87 20.68
C LEU A 36 -13.72 -10.69 19.29
N GLN A 37 -12.93 -10.11 18.43
CA GLN A 37 -13.14 -10.10 16.99
C GLN A 37 -11.85 -10.49 16.31
N TYR A 38 -11.91 -11.47 15.43
CA TYR A 38 -10.75 -11.91 14.68
C TYR A 38 -11.15 -12.36 13.28
N GLY A 39 -10.23 -12.23 12.36
CA GLY A 39 -10.45 -12.62 10.98
C GLY A 39 -9.15 -12.69 10.20
N LEU A 40 -9.24 -13.32 9.06
CA LEU A 40 -8.18 -13.42 8.08
C LEU A 40 -8.76 -13.13 6.70
N ARG A 41 -8.16 -12.18 6.01
CA ARG A 41 -8.33 -11.99 4.56
C ARG A 41 -7.08 -12.52 3.88
N ILE A 42 -7.24 -13.21 2.77
CA ILE A 42 -6.16 -13.53 1.85
C ILE A 42 -6.46 -12.79 0.57
N SER A 43 -5.62 -11.83 0.22
CA SER A 43 -5.70 -11.09 -1.03
C SER A 43 -4.71 -11.66 -2.04
N MET A 44 -5.11 -11.69 -3.29
CA MET A 44 -4.30 -12.09 -4.43
C MET A 44 -4.37 -10.98 -5.47
N PHE A 45 -3.21 -10.57 -5.93
CA PHE A 45 -3.05 -9.54 -6.95
C PHE A 45 -2.20 -10.11 -8.08
N ASN A 46 -2.72 -9.99 -9.32
CA ASN A 46 -2.04 -10.41 -10.53
C ASN A 46 -1.82 -9.18 -11.41
N TYR A 47 -0.57 -8.82 -11.64
CA TYR A 47 -0.19 -7.88 -12.67
C TYR A 47 -0.09 -8.63 -13.99
N MET A 48 -0.75 -8.13 -15.05
CA MET A 48 -0.95 -8.87 -16.28
C MET A 48 -0.67 -8.01 -17.51
N GLY A 49 -0.28 -8.68 -18.59
CA GLY A 49 -0.17 -8.09 -19.93
C GLY A 49 -1.55 -7.80 -20.59
N PRO A 50 -1.54 -7.12 -21.74
CA PRO A 50 -0.36 -6.93 -22.60
C PRO A 50 0.56 -5.82 -22.09
N GLY A 51 1.85 -5.98 -22.30
CA GLY A 51 2.88 -4.98 -22.00
C GLY A 51 4.25 -5.59 -21.77
N SER A 52 5.25 -4.75 -21.56
CA SER A 52 6.61 -5.17 -21.27
C SER A 52 6.87 -5.10 -19.78
N ALA A 53 7.57 -6.08 -19.24
CA ALA A 53 8.18 -6.04 -17.93
C ALA A 53 9.69 -5.87 -18.04
N PHE A 54 10.23 -5.00 -17.20
CA PHE A 54 11.66 -4.74 -17.15
C PHE A 54 12.26 -5.36 -15.89
N GLU A 55 13.43 -5.94 -16.02
CA GLU A 55 14.30 -6.22 -14.88
C GLU A 55 15.42 -5.18 -14.86
N TYR A 56 15.79 -4.74 -13.69
CA TYR A 56 16.83 -3.74 -13.49
C TYR A 56 18.01 -4.36 -12.76
N PHE A 57 19.22 -3.87 -13.05
CA PHE A 57 20.41 -4.26 -12.28
C PHE A 57 20.24 -3.87 -10.81
N ASP A 58 20.79 -4.70 -9.93
CA ASP A 58 20.75 -4.45 -8.46
C ASP A 58 21.69 -3.33 -8.02
N ASP A 59 22.53 -2.84 -8.92
CA ASP A 59 23.52 -1.78 -8.63
C ASP A 59 22.79 -0.43 -8.45
N VAL A 60 22.56 -0.07 -7.21
CA VAL A 60 21.90 1.19 -6.84
C VAL A 60 22.97 2.23 -6.59
N THR A 61 23.25 3.06 -7.58
CA THR A 61 24.06 4.28 -7.39
C THR A 61 23.14 5.42 -6.96
N PRO A 62 23.39 6.07 -5.80
CA PRO A 62 22.54 7.17 -5.34
C PRO A 62 22.39 8.27 -6.40
N GLY A 63 21.14 8.66 -6.68
CA GLY A 63 20.79 9.70 -7.65
C GLY A 63 20.89 9.27 -9.12
N LEU A 64 21.13 7.99 -9.42
CA LEU A 64 21.13 7.48 -10.78
C LEU A 64 20.05 6.40 -10.95
N ARG A 65 19.40 6.45 -12.11
CA ARG A 65 18.46 5.40 -12.55
C ARG A 65 19.19 4.05 -12.67
N ARG A 66 18.55 3.00 -12.20
CA ARG A 66 19.03 1.63 -12.42
C ARG A 66 18.98 1.29 -13.91
N GLY A 67 20.05 0.71 -14.43
CA GLY A 67 20.11 0.22 -15.81
C GLY A 67 19.14 -0.96 -16.03
N VAL A 68 18.56 -1.07 -17.22
CA VAL A 68 17.71 -2.21 -17.61
C VAL A 68 18.61 -3.42 -17.88
N ALA A 69 18.35 -4.52 -17.20
CA ALA A 69 19.06 -5.79 -17.37
C ALA A 69 18.38 -6.65 -18.44
N SER A 70 17.04 -6.72 -18.43
CA SER A 70 16.25 -7.44 -19.41
C SER A 70 14.89 -6.78 -19.62
N GLU A 71 14.29 -7.06 -20.80
CA GLU A 71 12.92 -6.70 -21.15
C GLU A 71 12.23 -7.96 -21.66
N GLU A 72 11.05 -8.25 -21.14
CA GLU A 72 10.22 -9.36 -21.56
C GLU A 72 8.83 -8.85 -21.94
N GLU A 73 8.31 -9.29 -23.11
CA GLU A 73 6.98 -8.93 -23.58
C GLU A 73 5.96 -10.00 -23.18
N PHE A 74 4.82 -9.56 -22.69
CA PHE A 74 3.72 -10.41 -22.24
C PHE A 74 2.47 -10.18 -23.09
N GLY A 75 1.82 -11.27 -23.45
CA GLY A 75 0.56 -11.26 -24.18
C GLY A 75 -0.63 -10.86 -23.30
N ARG A 76 -1.78 -10.69 -23.94
CA ARG A 76 -3.01 -10.33 -23.24
C ARG A 76 -3.41 -11.41 -22.21
N TRP A 77 -3.68 -10.97 -20.97
CA TRP A 77 -4.04 -11.81 -19.82
C TRP A 77 -2.92 -12.76 -19.34
N GLU A 78 -1.73 -12.61 -19.84
CA GLU A 78 -0.57 -13.32 -19.33
C GLU A 78 -0.11 -12.70 -18.00
N THR A 79 0.16 -13.54 -17.01
CA THR A 79 0.58 -13.08 -15.69
C THR A 79 2.05 -12.70 -15.71
N ILE A 80 2.34 -11.44 -15.43
CA ILE A 80 3.70 -10.91 -15.28
C ILE A 80 4.19 -11.16 -13.86
N GLN A 81 3.38 -10.77 -12.87
CA GLN A 81 3.72 -10.94 -11.45
C GLN A 81 2.48 -11.23 -10.63
N GLN A 82 2.62 -12.14 -9.66
CA GLN A 82 1.56 -12.48 -8.71
C GLN A 82 2.03 -12.24 -7.28
N TYR A 83 1.13 -11.67 -6.47
CA TYR A 83 1.29 -11.49 -5.04
C TYR A 83 0.12 -12.12 -4.30
N ILE A 84 0.43 -12.89 -3.24
CA ILE A 84 -0.56 -13.45 -2.32
C ILE A 84 -0.19 -13.02 -0.92
N ASN A 85 -1.10 -12.32 -0.24
CA ASN A 85 -0.83 -11.74 1.06
C ASN A 85 -1.92 -12.08 2.08
N PRO A 86 -1.56 -12.64 3.25
CA PRO A 86 -2.46 -12.76 4.38
C PRO A 86 -2.58 -11.42 5.12
N GLU A 87 -3.82 -11.04 5.43
CA GLU A 87 -4.18 -9.83 6.16
C GLU A 87 -4.95 -10.21 7.44
N PRO A 88 -4.27 -10.67 8.50
CA PRO A 88 -4.89 -10.97 9.77
C PRO A 88 -5.40 -9.70 10.46
N ARG A 89 -6.53 -9.84 11.16
CA ARG A 89 -7.15 -8.81 11.98
C ARG A 89 -7.56 -9.42 13.31
N PHE A 90 -7.27 -8.72 14.38
CA PHE A 90 -7.63 -9.14 15.72
C PHE A 90 -8.00 -7.93 16.56
N SER A 91 -9.06 -8.03 17.34
CA SER A 91 -9.33 -7.06 18.40
C SER A 91 -9.95 -7.74 19.64
N ILE A 92 -9.61 -7.21 20.77
CA ILE A 92 -10.16 -7.59 22.08
C ILE A 92 -10.72 -6.34 22.73
N LYS A 93 -11.94 -6.43 23.24
CA LYS A 93 -12.57 -5.43 24.10
C LYS A 93 -12.73 -6.01 25.49
N TYR A 94 -12.23 -5.31 26.48
CA TYR A 94 -12.44 -5.62 27.90
C TYR A 94 -13.30 -4.56 28.55
N GLN A 95 -14.45 -4.97 29.07
CA GLN A 95 -15.38 -4.10 29.81
C GLN A 95 -14.91 -3.99 31.25
N VAL A 96 -14.29 -2.87 31.61
CA VAL A 96 -13.77 -2.63 32.96
C VAL A 96 -14.92 -2.52 33.96
N ASN A 97 -15.96 -1.74 33.62
CA ASN A 97 -17.20 -1.58 34.35
C ASN A 97 -18.33 -1.14 33.38
N LYS A 98 -19.53 -0.83 33.91
CA LYS A 98 -20.68 -0.46 33.06
C LYS A 98 -20.46 0.77 32.18
N SER A 99 -19.50 1.63 32.53
CA SER A 99 -19.24 2.89 31.82
C SER A 99 -17.85 2.98 31.20
N ALA A 100 -16.98 1.97 31.36
CA ALA A 100 -15.59 2.04 30.87
C ALA A 100 -15.15 0.73 30.21
N SER A 101 -14.44 0.85 29.08
CA SER A 101 -13.85 -0.29 28.38
C SER A 101 -12.45 0.04 27.83
N ILE A 102 -11.66 -1.00 27.66
CA ILE A 102 -10.35 -0.98 26.99
C ILE A 102 -10.48 -1.82 25.74
N LYS A 103 -9.91 -1.35 24.63
CA LYS A 103 -9.84 -2.09 23.36
C LYS A 103 -8.41 -2.13 22.90
N ALA A 104 -7.92 -3.32 22.55
CA ALA A 104 -6.66 -3.51 21.85
C ALA A 104 -6.93 -4.13 20.50
N SER A 105 -6.18 -3.74 19.48
CA SER A 105 -6.33 -4.29 18.13
C SER A 105 -5.00 -4.39 17.41
N TYR A 106 -4.94 -5.36 16.50
CA TYR A 106 -3.89 -5.53 15.51
C TYR A 106 -4.52 -5.77 14.16
N ASN A 107 -3.98 -5.14 13.13
CA ASN A 107 -4.37 -5.40 11.75
C ASN A 107 -3.18 -5.26 10.80
N ARG A 108 -3.12 -6.14 9.82
CA ARG A 108 -2.29 -6.02 8.64
C ARG A 108 -3.13 -5.58 7.46
N MET A 109 -2.60 -4.62 6.70
CA MET A 109 -3.19 -4.09 5.48
C MET A 109 -2.17 -4.20 4.36
N VAL A 110 -2.65 -4.46 3.14
CA VAL A 110 -1.82 -4.52 1.92
C VAL A 110 -2.41 -3.59 0.89
N GLN A 111 -1.54 -2.84 0.23
CA GLN A 111 -1.92 -1.91 -0.83
C GLN A 111 -1.18 -2.28 -2.10
N TYR A 112 -1.92 -2.46 -3.19
CA TYR A 112 -1.41 -2.89 -4.50
C TYR A 112 -1.37 -1.78 -5.54
N ILE A 113 -1.99 -0.64 -5.26
CA ILE A 113 -1.99 0.52 -6.15
C ILE A 113 -1.33 1.67 -5.42
N HIS A 114 -0.31 2.24 -6.03
CA HIS A 114 0.51 3.28 -5.44
C HIS A 114 0.28 4.60 -6.16
N LEU A 115 0.10 5.66 -5.39
CA LEU A 115 0.16 7.01 -5.91
C LEU A 115 1.61 7.45 -5.93
N ILE A 116 2.11 7.68 -7.12
CA ILE A 116 3.45 8.19 -7.34
C ILE A 116 3.32 9.69 -7.62
N SER A 117 3.63 10.51 -6.64
CA SER A 117 3.50 11.97 -6.71
C SER A 117 4.82 12.63 -6.38
N ASN A 118 5.26 13.58 -7.18
CA ASN A 118 6.39 14.43 -6.85
C ASN A 118 5.89 15.82 -6.45
N THR A 119 5.77 16.04 -5.15
CA THR A 119 5.35 17.34 -4.58
C THR A 119 6.40 18.44 -4.75
N SER A 120 7.63 18.08 -5.14
CA SER A 120 8.75 19.03 -5.35
C SER A 120 8.81 19.57 -6.77
N ALA A 121 8.05 19.00 -7.71
CA ALA A 121 8.02 19.48 -9.09
C ALA A 121 7.06 20.66 -9.23
N SER A 122 7.43 21.63 -10.08
CA SER A 122 6.59 22.78 -10.41
C SER A 122 5.29 22.40 -11.18
N ASN A 123 5.19 21.14 -11.57
CA ASN A 123 4.03 20.56 -12.24
C ASN A 123 3.72 19.22 -11.56
N PRO A 124 2.88 19.17 -10.50
CA PRO A 124 2.56 17.95 -9.81
C PRO A 124 1.69 17.07 -10.70
N LEU A 125 2.27 16.02 -11.24
CA LEU A 125 1.54 14.95 -11.93
C LEU A 125 1.46 13.76 -10.98
N ASP A 126 0.25 13.41 -10.62
CA ASP A 126 -0.05 12.21 -9.87
C ASP A 126 -0.17 11.02 -10.82
N VAL A 127 0.73 10.07 -10.72
CA VAL A 127 0.71 8.83 -11.49
C VAL A 127 0.29 7.68 -10.60
N TRP A 128 -0.81 7.03 -10.94
CA TRP A 128 -1.23 5.80 -10.29
C TRP A 128 -0.57 4.59 -10.97
N THR A 129 0.15 3.80 -10.20
CA THR A 129 0.78 2.58 -10.71
C THR A 129 0.40 1.37 -9.86
N PRO A 130 0.09 0.22 -10.48
CA PRO A 130 -0.08 -1.02 -9.74
C PRO A 130 1.27 -1.56 -9.24
N SER A 131 1.22 -2.48 -8.29
CA SER A 131 2.36 -3.32 -7.97
C SER A 131 2.76 -4.13 -9.19
N THR A 132 4.06 -4.16 -9.48
CA THR A 132 4.68 -4.86 -10.62
C THR A 132 5.76 -5.81 -10.11
N ASN A 133 6.54 -6.42 -10.98
CA ASN A 133 7.72 -7.18 -10.59
C ASN A 133 8.77 -6.32 -9.84
N ASN A 134 8.80 -5.00 -10.09
CA ASN A 134 9.73 -4.05 -9.45
C ASN A 134 9.11 -3.27 -8.27
N ILE A 135 7.79 -3.18 -8.23
CA ILE A 135 7.04 -2.43 -7.21
C ILE A 135 6.29 -3.43 -6.34
N ARG A 136 6.86 -3.75 -5.18
CA ARG A 136 6.21 -4.66 -4.23
C ARG A 136 4.98 -4.03 -3.60
N PRO A 137 3.96 -4.83 -3.23
CA PRO A 137 2.83 -4.33 -2.47
C PRO A 137 3.28 -3.73 -1.14
N MET A 138 2.87 -2.51 -0.86
CA MET A 138 3.10 -1.88 0.44
C MET A 138 2.28 -2.61 1.51
N LYS A 139 2.93 -2.91 2.65
CA LYS A 139 2.30 -3.60 3.78
C LYS A 139 2.38 -2.73 5.01
N ALA A 140 1.30 -2.67 5.77
CA ALA A 140 1.25 -1.93 7.02
C ALA A 140 0.72 -2.81 8.15
N ASP A 141 1.52 -2.95 9.20
CA ASP A 141 1.14 -3.59 10.46
C ASP A 141 0.83 -2.51 11.49
N GLN A 142 -0.38 -2.53 12.03
CA GLN A 142 -0.82 -1.55 13.02
C GLN A 142 -1.29 -2.22 14.31
N ILE A 143 -0.80 -1.71 15.43
CA ILE A 143 -1.28 -2.01 16.76
C ILE A 143 -1.93 -0.75 17.33
N ALA A 144 -3.09 -0.90 17.96
CA ALA A 144 -3.77 0.22 18.63
C ALA A 144 -4.30 -0.21 20.01
N LEU A 145 -4.29 0.73 20.95
CA LEU A 145 -4.86 0.59 22.28
C LEU A 145 -5.71 1.80 22.59
N GLY A 146 -6.96 1.57 22.99
CA GLY A 146 -7.92 2.61 23.33
C GLY A 146 -8.56 2.40 24.69
N TYR A 147 -8.80 3.50 25.39
CA TYR A 147 -9.61 3.56 26.60
C TYR A 147 -10.82 4.44 26.33
N PHE A 148 -12.01 3.92 26.65
CA PHE A 148 -13.29 4.56 26.41
C PHE A 148 -14.05 4.68 27.72
N LYS A 149 -14.63 5.84 28.01
CA LYS A 149 -15.40 6.05 29.20
C LYS A 149 -16.62 6.94 28.97
N ASN A 150 -17.77 6.47 29.40
CA ASN A 150 -19.02 7.22 29.41
C ASN A 150 -19.27 7.84 30.79
N PHE A 151 -19.83 9.04 30.81
CA PHE A 151 -20.17 9.80 31.99
C PHE A 151 -21.65 10.20 31.99
N LYS A 152 -22.20 10.47 33.14
CA LYS A 152 -23.57 10.95 33.32
C LYS A 152 -24.60 10.13 32.54
N GLU A 153 -24.65 8.82 32.82
CA GLU A 153 -25.60 7.90 32.17
C GLU A 153 -25.55 7.91 30.64
N ASN A 154 -24.34 7.96 30.09
CA ASN A 154 -24.03 8.04 28.65
C ASN A 154 -24.31 9.41 27.99
N ALA A 155 -24.53 10.49 28.76
CA ALA A 155 -24.67 11.81 28.18
C ALA A 155 -23.37 12.37 27.59
N TYR A 156 -22.21 11.90 28.05
CA TYR A 156 -20.88 12.27 27.54
C TYR A 156 -20.03 11.04 27.37
N GLU A 157 -19.25 11.02 26.29
CA GLU A 157 -18.24 10.01 26.02
C GLU A 157 -16.87 10.68 25.90
N ALA A 158 -15.86 10.07 26.51
CA ALA A 158 -14.45 10.43 26.32
C ALA A 158 -13.68 9.19 25.92
N SER A 159 -12.76 9.35 24.97
CA SER A 159 -11.84 8.30 24.53
C SER A 159 -10.43 8.83 24.38
N VAL A 160 -9.47 7.95 24.63
CA VAL A 160 -8.06 8.16 24.30
C VAL A 160 -7.61 6.90 23.59
N GLU A 161 -7.05 7.08 22.40
CA GLU A 161 -6.50 5.99 21.60
C GLU A 161 -5.07 6.29 21.20
N VAL A 162 -4.19 5.31 21.34
CA VAL A 162 -2.81 5.37 20.85
C VAL A 162 -2.59 4.29 19.81
N TYR A 163 -1.78 4.57 18.80
CA TYR A 163 -1.44 3.58 17.79
C TYR A 163 0.03 3.67 17.37
N TYR A 164 0.52 2.54 16.90
CA TYR A 164 1.79 2.43 16.19
C TYR A 164 1.58 1.64 14.92
N LYS A 165 2.09 2.17 13.79
CA LYS A 165 2.03 1.56 12.47
C LYS A 165 3.45 1.44 11.93
N ASN A 166 3.81 0.24 11.49
CA ASN A 166 5.02 -0.04 10.73
C ASN A 166 4.63 -0.28 9.27
N ILE A 167 5.31 0.37 8.33
CA ILE A 167 5.04 0.28 6.90
C ILE A 167 6.30 -0.24 6.23
N ILE A 168 6.20 -1.24 5.39
CA ILE A 168 7.27 -1.80 4.58
C ILE A 168 6.93 -1.73 3.10
N ASP A 169 7.94 -1.70 2.26
CA ASP A 169 7.84 -1.53 0.81
C ASP A 169 7.11 -0.22 0.43
N LEU A 170 7.34 0.86 1.18
CA LEU A 170 6.86 2.20 0.84
C LEU A 170 7.64 2.69 -0.39
N VAL A 171 6.91 3.09 -1.43
CA VAL A 171 7.53 3.54 -2.68
C VAL A 171 7.89 5.01 -2.59
N ASP A 172 9.12 5.34 -2.96
CA ASP A 172 9.67 6.68 -3.04
C ASP A 172 10.54 6.81 -4.31
N TYR A 173 11.09 7.96 -4.57
CA TYR A 173 11.89 8.24 -5.77
C TYR A 173 13.34 8.49 -5.45
N ILE A 174 14.19 8.28 -6.46
CA ILE A 174 15.52 8.89 -6.48
C ILE A 174 15.40 10.41 -6.70
N ASP A 175 16.33 11.17 -6.14
CA ASP A 175 16.41 12.61 -6.38
C ASP A 175 16.59 12.89 -7.88
N GLY A 176 15.73 13.75 -8.43
CA GLY A 176 15.78 14.14 -9.82
C GLY A 176 15.11 13.15 -10.79
N ALA A 177 14.28 12.22 -10.30
CA ALA A 177 13.50 11.31 -11.14
C ALA A 177 12.64 12.08 -12.15
N ASP A 178 12.67 11.64 -13.41
CA ASP A 178 11.81 12.16 -14.46
C ASP A 178 10.49 11.37 -14.46
N LEU A 179 9.44 12.01 -13.99
CA LEU A 179 8.11 11.41 -13.87
C LEU A 179 7.25 11.61 -15.11
N LEU A 180 7.67 12.50 -16.01
CA LEU A 180 6.93 12.84 -17.22
C LEU A 180 7.24 11.82 -18.30
N ILE A 181 6.24 10.99 -18.65
CA ILE A 181 6.26 10.11 -19.82
C ILE A 181 7.52 9.23 -19.86
N ASN A 182 7.81 8.58 -18.73
CA ASN A 182 8.99 7.77 -18.56
C ASN A 182 8.65 6.28 -18.62
N ARG A 183 9.01 5.59 -19.72
CA ARG A 183 8.84 4.14 -19.88
C ARG A 183 9.59 3.33 -18.81
N PHE A 184 10.68 3.88 -18.29
CA PHE A 184 11.56 3.24 -17.31
C PHE A 184 11.36 3.81 -15.89
N LEU A 185 10.20 4.34 -15.59
CA LEU A 185 9.87 4.95 -14.29
C LEU A 185 10.20 4.04 -13.11
N GLU A 186 9.99 2.73 -13.26
CA GLU A 186 10.26 1.75 -12.20
C GLU A 186 11.75 1.65 -11.83
N GLY A 187 12.66 2.02 -12.74
CA GLY A 187 14.10 2.12 -12.47
C GLY A 187 14.47 3.30 -11.57
N ASP A 188 13.60 4.31 -11.48
CA ASP A 188 13.78 5.51 -10.66
C ASP A 188 13.12 5.37 -9.28
N LEU A 189 12.47 4.24 -8.99
CA LEU A 189 11.77 4.01 -7.74
C LEU A 189 12.66 3.33 -6.70
N LEU A 190 12.46 3.73 -5.46
CA LEU A 190 13.08 3.15 -4.28
C LEU A 190 11.99 2.55 -3.39
N ALA A 191 12.33 1.45 -2.72
CA ALA A 191 11.50 0.90 -1.66
C ALA A 191 12.13 1.21 -0.31
N GLY A 192 11.32 1.67 0.63
CA GLY A 192 11.74 2.03 1.98
C GLY A 192 10.76 1.58 3.05
N ASP A 193 11.11 1.87 4.30
CA ASP A 193 10.28 1.58 5.46
C ASP A 193 9.79 2.88 6.10
N GLY A 194 8.54 2.87 6.54
CA GLY A 194 7.89 3.99 7.20
C GLY A 194 7.36 3.62 8.59
N ARG A 195 7.21 4.63 9.44
CA ARG A 195 6.59 4.49 10.76
C ARG A 195 5.61 5.62 10.99
N ALA A 196 4.46 5.30 11.58
CA ALA A 196 3.50 6.29 12.03
C ALA A 196 3.02 5.93 13.44
N TYR A 197 2.88 6.92 14.30
CA TYR A 197 2.32 6.76 15.64
C TYR A 197 1.57 8.03 16.03
N GLY A 198 0.60 7.86 16.92
CA GLY A 198 -0.23 8.98 17.37
C GLY A 198 -1.10 8.61 18.55
N ALA A 199 -1.74 9.66 19.11
CA ALA A 199 -2.69 9.59 20.20
C ALA A 199 -3.86 10.56 19.94
#